data_643c1fd3c32c075deaffa7499558c32e
#
_entry.id   643c1fd3c32c075deaffa7499558c32e
#
_cell.length_a   1.000
_cell.length_b   1.000
_cell.length_c   1.000
_cell.angle_alpha   90.00
_cell.angle_beta   90.00
_cell.angle_gamma   90.00
#
_symmetry.space_group_name_H-M   'P 1'
#
loop_
_entity.id
_entity.type
_entity.pdbx_description
1 polymer ?
#
loop_
_entity_poly.entity_id
_entity_poly.type
_entity_poly.pdbx_seq_one_letter_code
_entity_poly.pdbx_strand_id
1 'polypeptide(L)'
;MIVSFISAPAIYFWQTDRSVTAGIDDRWIDAGRVDDLPIDQWREEILLFQRQDRWATFERKELIYIHRSAQGITVFSAICPHAACLIRKNDAGFGCPCHKSSFASDGIVLAGPSPRSLDRLDTKVQDGRLYVKYEKFRSGTNAKEVIG
;
A
#
# COMPACT_ATOMS: atom_id res chain seq x y z
N MET A 1 40.87 4.47 -57.56
CA MET A 1 40.05 3.50 -56.76
C MET A 1 39.71 4.15 -55.42
N ILE A 2 38.53 4.72 -55.31
CA ILE A 2 38.06 5.43 -54.12
C ILE A 2 37.12 4.49 -53.39
N VAL A 3 37.51 4.04 -52.20
CA VAL A 3 36.65 3.20 -51.35
C VAL A 3 35.90 4.14 -50.40
N SER A 4 34.60 4.31 -50.70
CA SER A 4 33.68 5.05 -49.83
C SER A 4 33.29 4.17 -48.63
N PHE A 5 33.71 4.57 -47.43
CA PHE A 5 33.16 4.01 -46.17
C PHE A 5 31.82 4.65 -45.87
N ILE A 6 30.77 3.89 -46.01
CA ILE A 6 29.42 4.25 -45.54
C ILE A 6 29.37 3.89 -44.06
N SER A 7 29.46 4.92 -43.20
CA SER A 7 29.20 4.75 -41.77
C SER A 7 27.71 4.63 -41.53
N ALA A 8 27.26 3.46 -41.14
CA ALA A 8 25.89 3.26 -40.67
C ALA A 8 25.67 3.99 -39.34
N PRO A 9 24.59 4.74 -39.17
CA PRO A 9 24.29 5.34 -37.88
C PRO A 9 23.94 4.22 -36.87
N ALA A 10 24.66 4.21 -35.76
CA ALA A 10 24.32 3.37 -34.63
C ALA A 10 22.96 3.83 -34.07
N ILE A 11 21.93 3.10 -34.38
CA ILE A 11 20.63 3.28 -33.73
C ILE A 11 20.78 2.77 -32.30
N TYR A 12 21.00 3.70 -31.37
CA TYR A 12 20.87 3.41 -29.95
C TYR A 12 19.39 3.09 -29.67
N PHE A 13 19.07 1.81 -29.69
CA PHE A 13 17.84 1.32 -29.13
C PHE A 13 17.93 1.56 -27.61
N TRP A 14 17.24 2.58 -27.12
CA TRP A 14 16.92 2.70 -25.71
C TRP A 14 15.98 1.54 -25.40
N GLN A 15 16.56 0.40 -25.08
CA GLN A 15 15.82 -0.64 -24.35
C GLN A 15 15.49 -0.04 -23.00
N THR A 16 14.30 0.55 -22.91
CA THR A 16 13.63 0.67 -21.62
C THR A 16 13.43 -0.76 -21.17
N ASP A 17 14.31 -1.18 -20.28
CA ASP A 17 14.20 -2.45 -19.58
C ASP A 17 12.92 -2.38 -18.71
N ARG A 18 11.79 -2.58 -19.36
CA ARG A 18 10.58 -3.03 -18.71
C ARG A 18 10.82 -4.51 -18.41
N SER A 19 11.62 -4.78 -17.42
CA SER A 19 11.59 -6.06 -16.77
C SER A 19 10.18 -6.23 -16.21
N VAL A 20 9.33 -6.77 -17.06
CA VAL A 20 8.08 -7.38 -16.63
C VAL A 20 8.51 -8.48 -15.69
N THR A 21 8.51 -8.21 -14.40
CA THR A 21 8.66 -9.21 -13.37
C THR A 21 7.45 -10.12 -13.46
N ALA A 22 7.58 -11.12 -14.34
CA ALA A 22 6.66 -12.25 -14.39
C ALA A 22 6.66 -12.88 -12.99
N GLY A 23 5.53 -12.76 -12.27
CA GLY A 23 5.33 -13.43 -10.98
C GLY A 23 5.02 -12.54 -9.79
N ILE A 24 4.83 -11.24 -9.93
CA ILE A 24 4.23 -10.42 -8.87
C ILE A 24 2.73 -10.66 -8.91
N ASP A 25 2.20 -11.31 -7.88
CA ASP A 25 0.78 -11.31 -7.55
C ASP A 25 0.30 -9.85 -7.68
N ASP A 26 -0.68 -9.58 -8.53
CA ASP A 26 -1.19 -8.25 -8.88
C ASP A 26 -1.70 -7.43 -7.68
N ARG A 27 -1.76 -8.05 -6.50
CA ARG A 27 -2.10 -7.43 -5.22
C ARG A 27 -0.96 -6.69 -4.52
N TRP A 28 0.30 -6.83 -4.97
CA TRP A 28 1.44 -6.13 -4.40
C TRP A 28 1.62 -4.76 -5.04
N ILE A 29 1.36 -3.70 -4.27
CA ILE A 29 1.38 -2.33 -4.74
C ILE A 29 2.62 -1.64 -4.18
N ASP A 30 3.34 -0.93 -5.04
CA ASP A 30 4.49 -0.13 -4.67
C ASP A 30 4.05 1.08 -3.84
N ALA A 31 4.52 1.15 -2.60
CA ALA A 31 4.27 2.25 -1.66
C ALA A 31 5.48 3.20 -1.50
N GLY A 32 6.46 3.13 -2.40
CA GLY A 32 7.59 4.04 -2.45
C GLY A 32 8.88 3.48 -1.82
N ARG A 33 9.88 4.34 -1.72
CA ARG A 33 11.18 3.97 -1.15
C ARG A 33 11.12 3.91 0.37
N VAL A 34 11.76 2.89 0.93
CA VAL A 34 11.84 2.73 2.41
C VAL A 34 12.62 3.91 3.03
N ASP A 35 13.64 4.42 2.35
CA ASP A 35 14.47 5.51 2.87
C ASP A 35 13.72 6.85 2.99
N ASP A 36 12.65 7.04 2.22
CA ASP A 36 11.80 8.23 2.27
C ASP A 36 10.77 8.18 3.44
N LEU A 37 10.68 7.04 4.12
CA LEU A 37 9.79 6.89 5.27
C LEU A 37 10.44 7.44 6.54
N PRO A 38 9.77 8.35 7.28
CA PRO A 38 10.27 8.84 8.55
C PRO A 38 10.38 7.69 9.57
N ILE A 39 11.42 7.73 10.41
CA ILE A 39 11.62 6.74 11.47
C ILE A 39 10.73 7.12 12.66
N ASP A 40 10.08 6.12 13.27
CA ASP A 40 9.22 6.23 14.46
C ASP A 40 8.07 7.24 14.32
N GLN A 41 7.62 7.47 13.08
CA GLN A 41 6.47 8.31 12.79
C GLN A 41 5.52 7.59 11.82
N TRP A 42 4.23 7.84 12.00
CA TRP A 42 3.19 7.39 11.07
C TRP A 42 3.13 8.33 9.87
N ARG A 43 3.15 7.75 8.68
CA ARG A 43 2.93 8.45 7.41
C ARG A 43 1.61 7.98 6.79
N GLU A 44 0.80 8.93 6.37
CA GLU A 44 -0.33 8.66 5.48
C GLU A 44 0.19 8.49 4.05
N GLU A 45 -0.29 7.46 3.36
CA GLU A 45 0.04 7.21 1.96
C GLU A 45 -1.20 6.77 1.20
N ILE A 46 -1.31 7.23 -0.04
CA ILE A 46 -2.40 6.82 -0.95
C ILE A 46 -1.83 5.82 -1.95
N LEU A 47 -2.26 4.58 -1.84
CA LEU A 47 -1.97 3.57 -2.85
C LEU A 47 -2.80 3.83 -4.09
N LEU A 48 -2.13 3.93 -5.23
CA LEU A 48 -2.75 4.07 -6.55
C LEU A 48 -2.52 2.78 -7.32
N PHE A 49 -3.58 2.11 -7.72
CA PHE A 49 -3.48 0.88 -8.50
C PHE A 49 -4.68 0.70 -9.40
N GLN A 50 -4.50 -0.12 -10.43
CA GLN A 50 -5.58 -0.51 -11.32
C GLN A 50 -6.14 -1.86 -10.88
N ARG A 51 -7.44 -1.96 -10.81
CA ARG A 51 -8.16 -3.22 -10.60
C ARG A 51 -8.96 -3.54 -11.84
N GLN A 52 -8.77 -4.75 -12.34
CA GLN A 52 -9.57 -5.28 -13.41
C GLN A 52 -10.77 -6.04 -12.84
N ASP A 53 -11.96 -5.63 -13.23
CA ASP A 53 -13.21 -6.36 -12.94
C ASP A 53 -13.85 -6.76 -14.26
N ARG A 54 -13.74 -8.03 -14.59
CA ARG A 54 -14.18 -8.63 -15.86
C ARG A 54 -13.57 -7.87 -17.07
N TRP A 55 -14.37 -7.02 -17.73
CA TRP A 55 -13.97 -6.26 -18.93
C TRP A 55 -13.59 -4.80 -18.64
N ALA A 56 -13.73 -4.33 -17.40
CA ALA A 56 -13.47 -2.94 -17.03
C ALA A 56 -12.25 -2.82 -16.10
N THR A 57 -11.41 -1.82 -16.36
CA THR A 57 -10.28 -1.47 -15.50
C THR A 57 -10.62 -0.18 -14.77
N PHE A 58 -10.50 -0.21 -13.44
CA PHE A 58 -10.80 0.93 -12.58
C PHE A 58 -9.53 1.35 -11.84
N GLU A 59 -9.25 2.66 -11.82
CA GLU A 59 -8.28 3.22 -10.89
C GLU A 59 -8.83 3.17 -9.47
N ARG A 60 -8.02 2.67 -8.55
CA ARG A 60 -8.33 2.63 -7.11
C ARG A 60 -7.35 3.51 -6.36
N LYS A 61 -7.90 4.22 -5.35
CA LYS A 61 -7.16 5.07 -4.41
C LYS A 61 -7.52 4.62 -3.01
N GLU A 62 -6.54 4.05 -2.33
CA GLU A 62 -6.79 3.52 -1.00
C GLU A 62 -5.80 4.13 -0.01
N LEU A 63 -6.31 4.69 1.08
CA LEU A 63 -5.50 5.30 2.12
C LEU A 63 -4.97 4.22 3.05
N ILE A 64 -3.68 4.33 3.38
CA ILE A 64 -3.00 3.49 4.35
C ILE A 64 -2.17 4.33 5.31
N TYR A 65 -1.83 3.76 6.46
CA TYR A 65 -0.88 4.32 7.41
C TYR A 65 0.35 3.44 7.48
N ILE A 66 1.54 4.03 7.27
CA ILE A 66 2.83 3.35 7.28
C ILE A 66 3.62 3.83 8.48
N HIS A 67 4.17 2.91 9.26
CA HIS A 67 5.11 3.18 10.34
C HIS A 67 6.40 2.39 10.13
N ARG A 68 7.53 3.10 10.08
CA ARG A 68 8.86 2.50 10.04
C ARG A 68 9.51 2.64 11.41
N SER A 69 9.97 1.53 11.98
CA SER A 69 10.69 1.51 13.26
C SER A 69 11.93 0.63 13.17
N ALA A 70 12.72 0.57 14.23
CA ALA A 70 13.86 -0.35 14.34
C ALA A 70 13.42 -1.84 14.26
N GLN A 71 12.16 -2.16 14.60
CA GLN A 71 11.59 -3.50 14.56
C GLN A 71 11.04 -3.87 13.18
N GLY A 72 10.93 -2.91 12.26
CA GLY A 72 10.44 -3.14 10.91
C GLY A 72 9.36 -2.15 10.48
N ILE A 73 8.61 -2.55 9.45
CA ILE A 73 7.55 -1.72 8.87
C ILE A 73 6.18 -2.33 9.21
N THR A 74 5.31 -1.48 9.73
CA THR A 74 3.90 -1.81 9.98
C THR A 74 3.03 -0.96 9.07
N VAL A 75 2.04 -1.60 8.43
CA VAL A 75 1.07 -0.90 7.58
C VAL A 75 -0.34 -1.26 8.01
N PHE A 76 -1.17 -0.24 8.23
CA PHE A 76 -2.59 -0.41 8.50
C PHE A 76 -3.43 0.09 7.32
N SER A 77 -4.51 -0.63 7.04
CA SER A 77 -5.61 -0.09 6.24
C SER A 77 -6.25 1.08 6.99
N ALA A 78 -6.55 2.17 6.28
CA ALA A 78 -7.27 3.30 6.88
C ALA A 78 -8.79 3.04 6.97
N ILE A 79 -9.24 1.81 6.73
CA ILE A 79 -10.64 1.43 6.81
C ILE A 79 -10.98 0.96 8.23
N CYS A 80 -12.00 1.57 8.83
CA CYS A 80 -12.47 1.16 10.15
C CYS A 80 -13.15 -0.23 10.10
N PRO A 81 -12.73 -1.18 10.95
CA PRO A 81 -13.31 -2.52 10.96
C PRO A 81 -14.78 -2.58 11.37
N HIS A 82 -15.36 -1.50 11.91
CA HIS A 82 -16.79 -1.44 12.27
C HIS A 82 -17.69 -1.32 11.04
N ALA A 83 -17.61 -0.22 10.31
CA ALA A 83 -18.54 0.14 9.22
C ALA A 83 -17.83 0.79 8.02
N ALA A 84 -16.59 0.43 7.78
CA ALA A 84 -15.79 0.86 6.63
C ALA A 84 -15.58 2.38 6.48
N CYS A 85 -15.76 3.19 7.53
CA CYS A 85 -15.38 4.60 7.51
C CYS A 85 -13.86 4.75 7.50
N LEU A 86 -13.37 5.87 6.96
CA LEU A 86 -11.95 6.21 7.05
C LEU A 86 -11.59 6.60 8.49
N ILE A 87 -10.57 5.98 9.05
CA ILE A 87 -9.95 6.38 10.31
C ILE A 87 -9.02 7.57 10.10
N ARG A 88 -8.72 8.29 11.17
CA ARG A 88 -7.78 9.41 11.17
C ARG A 88 -6.74 9.22 12.28
N LYS A 89 -5.50 9.54 11.97
CA LYS A 89 -4.43 9.62 12.97
C LYS A 89 -4.67 10.82 13.89
N ASN A 90 -4.42 10.64 15.19
CA ASN A 90 -4.38 11.69 16.20
C ASN A 90 -3.23 11.45 17.18
N ASP A 91 -3.05 12.30 18.18
CA ASP A 91 -1.93 12.21 19.14
C ASP A 91 -1.98 10.93 19.98
N ALA A 92 -3.17 10.41 20.28
CA ALA A 92 -3.36 9.21 21.08
C ALA A 92 -3.29 7.89 20.27
N GLY A 93 -3.26 7.98 18.92
CA GLY A 93 -3.29 6.82 18.04
C GLY A 93 -4.18 7.06 16.82
N PHE A 94 -5.32 6.36 16.71
CA PHE A 94 -6.26 6.50 15.59
C PHE A 94 -7.70 6.62 16.09
N GLY A 95 -8.51 7.33 15.33
CA GLY A 95 -9.93 7.52 15.63
C GLY A 95 -10.81 7.38 14.40
N CYS A 96 -11.99 6.81 14.59
CA CYS A 96 -13.03 6.74 13.57
C CYS A 96 -14.08 7.85 13.82
N PRO A 97 -14.25 8.81 12.90
CA PRO A 97 -15.16 9.93 13.11
C PRO A 97 -16.64 9.51 13.08
N CYS A 98 -16.99 8.41 12.39
CA CYS A 98 -18.39 8.02 12.20
C CYS A 98 -19.06 7.54 13.50
N HIS A 99 -18.42 6.63 14.23
CA HIS A 99 -19.01 5.99 15.42
C HIS A 99 -18.07 5.99 16.62
N LYS A 100 -17.06 6.87 16.62
CA LYS A 100 -16.15 7.13 17.73
C LYS A 100 -15.35 5.90 18.21
N SER A 101 -15.09 4.92 17.34
CA SER A 101 -14.09 3.89 17.66
C SER A 101 -12.72 4.54 17.78
N SER A 102 -11.96 4.16 18.81
CA SER A 102 -10.58 4.61 19.03
C SER A 102 -9.62 3.43 19.11
N PHE A 103 -8.42 3.66 18.64
CA PHE A 103 -7.37 2.66 18.56
C PHE A 103 -6.05 3.26 19.06
N ALA A 104 -5.26 2.45 19.74
CA ALA A 104 -3.92 2.82 20.15
C ALA A 104 -3.00 3.02 18.92
N SER A 105 -1.80 3.54 19.17
CA SER A 105 -0.81 3.75 18.10
C SER A 105 -0.35 2.45 17.43
N ASP A 106 -0.46 1.31 18.08
CA ASP A 106 -0.18 -0.03 17.54
C ASP A 106 -1.40 -0.68 16.86
N GLY A 107 -2.51 0.06 16.75
CA GLY A 107 -3.75 -0.37 16.10
C GLY A 107 -4.71 -1.15 16.99
N ILE A 108 -4.38 -1.42 18.25
CA ILE A 108 -5.29 -2.13 19.18
C ILE A 108 -6.52 -1.28 19.45
N VAL A 109 -7.71 -1.89 19.37
CA VAL A 109 -8.97 -1.21 19.68
C VAL A 109 -9.02 -0.87 21.17
N LEU A 110 -9.31 0.40 21.50
CA LEU A 110 -9.42 0.91 22.86
C LEU A 110 -10.88 1.10 23.30
N ALA A 111 -11.71 1.63 22.39
CA ALA A 111 -13.11 1.93 22.70
C ALA A 111 -13.94 2.05 21.41
N GLY A 112 -15.26 2.05 21.59
CA GLY A 112 -16.25 2.20 20.52
C GLY A 112 -16.72 0.87 19.94
N PRO A 113 -17.53 0.92 18.87
CA PRO A 113 -18.21 -0.27 18.35
C PRO A 113 -17.35 -1.14 17.41
N SER A 114 -16.05 -0.80 17.20
CA SER A 114 -15.19 -1.63 16.35
C SER A 114 -15.04 -3.04 16.95
N PRO A 115 -15.39 -4.10 16.21
CA PRO A 115 -15.34 -5.46 16.74
C PRO A 115 -13.91 -6.02 16.84
N ARG A 116 -12.92 -5.36 16.21
CA ARG A 116 -11.52 -5.76 16.22
C ARG A 116 -10.58 -4.56 16.06
N SER A 117 -9.31 -4.80 16.30
CA SER A 117 -8.21 -3.86 16.05
C SER A 117 -8.08 -3.50 14.55
N LEU A 118 -7.28 -2.50 14.21
CA LEU A 118 -7.04 -2.10 12.83
C LEU A 118 -6.47 -3.25 11.99
N ASP A 119 -6.92 -3.33 10.76
CA ASP A 119 -6.48 -4.36 9.83
C ASP A 119 -5.06 -4.06 9.32
N ARG A 120 -4.10 -4.89 9.74
CA ARG A 120 -2.72 -4.81 9.27
C ARG A 120 -2.63 -5.45 7.88
N LEU A 121 -1.92 -4.76 6.97
CA LEU A 121 -1.63 -5.24 5.62
C LEU A 121 -0.26 -5.93 5.58
N ASP A 122 -0.14 -6.95 4.74
CA ASP A 122 1.13 -7.61 4.50
C ASP A 122 2.07 -6.72 3.71
N THR A 123 3.35 -6.78 4.05
CA THR A 123 4.39 -5.94 3.43
C THR A 123 5.61 -6.76 3.06
N LYS A 124 6.31 -6.34 2.02
CA LYS A 124 7.65 -6.81 1.69
C LYS A 124 8.52 -5.64 1.24
N VAL A 125 9.82 -5.75 1.49
CA VAL A 125 10.81 -4.82 0.95
C VAL A 125 11.62 -5.54 -0.12
N GLN A 126 11.71 -4.94 -1.29
CA GLN A 126 12.49 -5.44 -2.41
C GLN A 126 13.20 -4.27 -3.08
N ASP A 127 14.51 -4.37 -3.28
CA ASP A 127 15.35 -3.33 -3.92
C ASP A 127 15.18 -1.92 -3.30
N GLY A 128 15.04 -1.88 -1.94
CA GLY A 128 14.85 -0.63 -1.19
C GLY A 128 13.47 0.01 -1.33
N ARG A 129 12.50 -0.70 -1.93
CA ARG A 129 11.12 -0.25 -2.07
C ARG A 129 10.18 -1.08 -1.20
N LEU A 130 9.20 -0.41 -0.63
CA LEU A 130 8.12 -1.03 0.12
C LEU A 130 7.00 -1.43 -0.82
N TYR A 131 6.60 -2.68 -0.75
CA TYR A 131 5.41 -3.19 -1.40
C TYR A 131 4.39 -3.59 -0.35
N VAL A 132 3.14 -3.20 -0.57
CA VAL A 132 2.01 -3.49 0.30
C VAL A 132 1.04 -4.39 -0.44
N LYS A 133 0.64 -5.49 0.17
CA LYS A 133 -0.44 -6.33 -0.33
C LYS A 133 -1.76 -5.74 0.15
N TYR A 134 -2.44 -5.00 -0.73
CA TYR A 134 -3.69 -4.39 -0.37
C TYR A 134 -4.83 -5.39 -0.45
N GLU A 135 -5.49 -5.59 0.68
CA GLU A 135 -6.66 -6.45 0.81
C GLU A 135 -7.79 -5.69 1.49
N LYS A 136 -9.02 -5.90 1.01
CA LYS A 136 -10.23 -5.44 1.71
C LYS A 136 -10.72 -6.50 2.66
N PHE A 137 -11.12 -6.05 3.85
CA PHE A 137 -11.64 -6.93 4.88
C PHE A 137 -13.10 -6.64 5.16
N ARG A 138 -13.86 -7.69 5.50
CA ARG A 138 -15.25 -7.56 5.92
C ARG A 138 -15.35 -6.72 7.18
N SER A 139 -16.17 -5.66 7.13
CA SER A 139 -16.47 -4.82 8.31
C SER A 139 -17.58 -5.44 9.15
N GLY A 140 -17.66 -5.05 10.43
CA GLY A 140 -18.70 -5.49 11.36
C GLY A 140 -18.51 -6.90 11.91
N THR A 141 -17.37 -7.55 11.70
CA THR A 141 -17.06 -8.90 12.19
C THR A 141 -15.79 -8.92 13.04
N ASN A 142 -15.72 -9.84 14.01
CA ASN A 142 -14.50 -10.05 14.80
C ASN A 142 -13.38 -10.70 13.97
N ALA A 143 -13.74 -11.51 12.99
CA ALA A 143 -12.78 -12.17 12.13
C ALA A 143 -12.27 -11.21 11.05
N LYS A 144 -10.95 -11.28 10.76
CA LYS A 144 -10.32 -10.60 9.64
C LYS A 144 -10.52 -11.46 8.38
N GLU A 145 -11.62 -11.26 7.70
CA GLU A 145 -11.97 -11.94 6.46
C GLU A 145 -11.64 -11.08 5.23
N VAL A 146 -10.84 -11.58 4.30
CA VAL A 146 -10.56 -10.93 3.02
C VAL A 146 -11.78 -11.04 2.10
N ILE A 147 -12.22 -9.91 1.52
CA ILE A 147 -13.37 -9.84 0.60
C ILE A 147 -13.02 -9.24 -0.77
N GLY A 148 -11.76 -8.90 -1.01
CA GLY A 148 -11.33 -8.34 -2.29
C GLY A 148 -9.93 -7.73 -2.30
#